data_0e0921c5cc39abdec791e69c03fca23a
#
_entry.id   0e0921c5cc39abdec791e69c03fca23a
#
_cell.length_a   1.000
_cell.length_b   1.000
_cell.length_c   1.000
_cell.angle_alpha   90.00
_cell.angle_beta   90.00
_cell.angle_gamma   90.00
#
_symmetry.space_group_name_H-M   'P 1'
#
loop_
_entity.id
_entity.type
_entity.pdbx_description
1 polymer ?
#
loop_
_entity_poly.entity_id
_entity_poly.type
_entity_poly.pdbx_seq_one_letter_code
_entity_poly.pdbx_strand_id
1 'polypeptide(L)'
;MDLRTVVFDMDGLMIDSERISFRLFKRKTEEMGLSCDLAFYTRLLGVNEQHGIFLLAEHYGQDFAAKAVLDQIHKELDEILLHSGVPLKEGLLPLLAQLKKQGILCVVASSSTRRRVLAILEKANITEYFTAVVCGDEVARSKPAPDIFLKALEKMETLPQEALVLEDSEAGIQAAFTAGIPVICVPDMKVPAPEYAAKTLAVLPSLNAVTAWLQK
;
A
#
# COMPACT_ATOMS: atom_id res chain seq x y z
N MET A 1 21.63 8.38 8.20
CA MET A 1 20.99 7.08 8.52
C MET A 1 21.83 6.00 7.84
N ASP A 2 22.25 5.00 8.59
CA ASP A 2 22.89 3.81 8.00
C ASP A 2 21.80 2.88 7.48
N LEU A 3 21.30 3.17 6.28
CA LEU A 3 20.13 2.51 5.70
C LEU A 3 20.53 1.13 5.16
N ARG A 4 19.98 0.08 5.77
CA ARG A 4 20.21 -1.32 5.37
C ARG A 4 19.00 -1.93 4.66
N THR A 5 17.79 -1.51 5.03
CA THR A 5 16.56 -2.11 4.51
C THR A 5 15.52 -1.05 4.15
N VAL A 6 14.89 -1.19 2.98
CA VAL A 6 13.69 -0.44 2.60
C VAL A 6 12.49 -1.38 2.58
N VAL A 7 11.47 -1.02 3.34
CA VAL A 7 10.19 -1.74 3.42
C VAL A 7 9.18 -1.03 2.53
N PHE A 8 8.66 -1.74 1.56
CA PHE A 8 7.68 -1.20 0.61
C PHE A 8 6.26 -1.68 0.96
N ASP A 9 5.33 -0.76 1.06
CA ASP A 9 3.93 -1.13 0.80
C ASP A 9 3.74 -1.48 -0.67
N MET A 10 2.60 -2.08 -1.03
CA MET A 10 2.36 -2.52 -2.41
C MET A 10 1.27 -1.70 -3.10
N ASP A 11 0.04 -1.78 -2.60
CA ASP A 11 -1.13 -1.18 -3.25
C ASP A 11 -1.12 0.34 -3.06
N GLY A 12 -1.19 1.12 -4.16
CA GLY A 12 -1.07 2.59 -4.11
C GLY A 12 0.37 3.11 -4.14
N LEU A 13 1.35 2.36 -3.59
CA LEU A 13 2.76 2.75 -3.59
C LEU A 13 3.56 2.18 -4.76
N MET A 14 3.57 0.85 -4.91
CA MET A 14 4.33 0.16 -5.97
C MET A 14 3.50 0.00 -7.23
N ILE A 15 2.20 -0.22 -7.09
CA ILE A 15 1.25 -0.46 -8.19
C ILE A 15 0.09 0.51 -8.13
N ASP A 16 -0.42 0.93 -9.31
CA ASP A 16 -1.57 1.83 -9.44
C ASP A 16 -2.90 1.05 -9.38
N SER A 17 -3.10 0.31 -8.27
CA SER A 17 -4.29 -0.50 -8.03
C SER A 17 -5.50 0.33 -7.60
N GLU A 18 -5.28 1.44 -6.87
CA GLU A 18 -6.36 2.24 -6.30
C GLU A 18 -7.22 2.94 -7.37
N ARG A 19 -6.62 3.46 -8.45
CA ARG A 19 -7.38 4.05 -9.56
C ARG A 19 -8.19 3.02 -10.33
N ILE A 20 -7.71 1.78 -10.43
CA ILE A 20 -8.48 0.68 -11.03
C ILE A 20 -9.63 0.33 -10.11
N SER A 21 -9.38 0.16 -8.82
CA SER A 21 -10.38 -0.12 -7.79
C SER A 21 -11.49 0.95 -7.76
N PHE A 22 -11.13 2.23 -7.82
CA PHE A 22 -12.11 3.32 -7.91
C PHE A 22 -13.02 3.21 -9.13
N ARG A 23 -12.47 2.92 -10.32
CA ARG A 23 -13.26 2.74 -11.55
C ARG A 23 -14.22 1.56 -11.44
N LEU A 24 -13.76 0.46 -10.86
CA LEU A 24 -14.59 -0.72 -10.60
C LEU A 24 -15.72 -0.40 -9.62
N PHE A 25 -15.37 0.26 -8.51
CA PHE A 25 -16.33 0.66 -7.49
C PHE A 25 -17.40 1.61 -8.07
N LYS A 26 -16.98 2.64 -8.79
CA LYS A 26 -17.88 3.60 -9.45
C LYS A 26 -18.84 2.88 -10.40
N ARG A 27 -18.32 2.05 -11.30
CA ARG A 27 -19.15 1.28 -12.23
C ARG A 27 -20.15 0.40 -11.47
N LYS A 28 -19.71 -0.30 -10.42
CA LYS A 28 -20.55 -1.22 -9.64
C LYS A 28 -21.70 -0.50 -8.93
N THR A 29 -21.43 0.66 -8.35
CA THR A 29 -22.47 1.48 -7.71
C THR A 29 -23.44 2.07 -8.76
N GLU A 30 -22.96 2.51 -9.92
CA GLU A 30 -23.79 2.99 -11.03
C GLU A 30 -24.73 1.88 -11.56
N GLU A 31 -24.28 0.62 -11.68
CA GLU A 31 -25.11 -0.55 -12.04
C GLU A 31 -26.26 -0.78 -11.03
N MET A 32 -26.07 -0.37 -9.77
CA MET A 32 -27.08 -0.44 -8.70
C MET A 32 -27.96 0.83 -8.62
N GLY A 33 -27.80 1.79 -9.55
CA GLY A 33 -28.51 3.06 -9.54
C GLY A 33 -28.02 4.04 -8.47
N LEU A 34 -26.83 3.82 -7.93
CA LEU A 34 -26.20 4.67 -6.91
C LEU A 34 -25.09 5.52 -7.54
N SER A 35 -24.79 6.67 -6.92
CA SER A 35 -23.67 7.52 -7.34
C SER A 35 -22.47 7.33 -6.40
N CYS A 36 -21.27 7.37 -6.99
CA CYS A 36 -20.03 7.44 -6.24
C CYS A 36 -19.17 8.57 -6.79
N ASP A 37 -18.82 9.52 -5.94
CA ASP A 37 -17.83 10.52 -6.27
C ASP A 37 -16.45 10.17 -5.67
N LEU A 38 -15.43 10.86 -6.17
CA LEU A 38 -14.06 10.65 -5.72
C LEU A 38 -13.88 11.06 -4.24
N ALA A 39 -14.59 12.09 -3.79
CA ALA A 39 -14.47 12.59 -2.42
C ALA A 39 -14.96 11.54 -1.40
N PHE A 40 -16.05 10.85 -1.70
CA PHE A 40 -16.49 9.73 -0.86
C PHE A 40 -15.50 8.55 -0.95
N TYR A 41 -15.10 8.16 -2.18
CA TYR A 41 -14.19 7.03 -2.35
C TYR A 41 -12.86 7.21 -1.60
N THR A 42 -12.30 8.42 -1.57
CA THR A 42 -11.05 8.69 -0.84
C THR A 42 -11.16 8.47 0.68
N ARG A 43 -12.39 8.45 1.26
CA ARG A 43 -12.61 8.08 2.66
C ARG A 43 -12.44 6.58 2.91
N LEU A 44 -12.56 5.76 1.87
CA LEU A 44 -12.38 4.31 1.93
C LEU A 44 -10.91 3.88 1.80
N LEU A 45 -10.02 4.80 1.34
CA LEU A 45 -8.62 4.49 1.13
C LEU A 45 -7.86 4.36 2.46
N GLY A 46 -7.07 3.32 2.57
CA GLY A 46 -6.22 3.07 3.74
C GLY A 46 -6.97 2.67 5.02
N VAL A 47 -8.30 2.45 4.97
CA VAL A 47 -9.07 1.93 6.10
C VAL A 47 -9.12 0.40 6.07
N ASN A 48 -9.29 -0.23 7.23
CA ASN A 48 -9.52 -1.67 7.27
C ASN A 48 -10.92 -2.03 6.75
N GLU A 49 -11.11 -3.29 6.36
CA GLU A 49 -12.36 -3.77 5.75
C GLU A 49 -13.60 -3.47 6.60
N GLN A 50 -13.54 -3.67 7.92
CA GLN A 50 -14.68 -3.43 8.81
C GLN A 50 -15.10 -1.95 8.81
N HIS A 51 -14.11 -1.05 8.86
CA HIS A 51 -14.40 0.38 8.79
C HIS A 51 -14.90 0.81 7.41
N GLY A 52 -14.35 0.23 6.34
CA GLY A 52 -14.86 0.44 4.98
C GLY A 52 -16.32 0.01 4.84
N ILE A 53 -16.70 -1.17 5.34
CA ILE A 53 -18.09 -1.64 5.37
C ILE A 53 -18.98 -0.67 6.15
N PHE A 54 -18.53 -0.18 7.30
CA PHE A 54 -19.26 0.81 8.10
C PHE A 54 -19.50 2.11 7.32
N LEU A 55 -18.48 2.67 6.67
CA LEU A 55 -18.60 3.89 5.87
C LEU A 55 -19.55 3.71 4.68
N LEU A 56 -19.54 2.54 4.05
CA LEU A 56 -20.43 2.21 2.94
C LEU A 56 -21.88 2.11 3.41
N ALA A 57 -22.13 1.46 4.55
CA ALA A 57 -23.46 1.37 5.14
C ALA A 57 -23.99 2.73 5.62
N GLU A 58 -23.10 3.62 6.12
CA GLU A 58 -23.47 4.99 6.47
C GLU A 58 -23.87 5.80 5.22
N HIS A 59 -23.17 5.63 4.11
CA HIS A 59 -23.36 6.43 2.89
C HIS A 59 -24.52 5.93 2.02
N TYR A 60 -24.65 4.62 1.83
CA TYR A 60 -25.64 4.00 0.93
C TYR A 60 -26.83 3.38 1.67
N GLY A 61 -26.80 3.33 2.99
CA GLY A 61 -27.83 2.68 3.81
C GLY A 61 -27.46 1.29 4.29
N GLN A 62 -28.13 0.83 5.35
CA GLN A 62 -27.83 -0.45 6.02
C GLN A 62 -28.09 -1.68 5.15
N ASP A 63 -28.97 -1.55 4.15
CA ASP A 63 -29.30 -2.62 3.21
C ASP A 63 -28.26 -2.76 2.08
N PHE A 64 -27.27 -1.86 2.00
CA PHE A 64 -26.20 -1.93 1.02
C PHE A 64 -25.29 -3.14 1.32
N ALA A 65 -25.20 -4.06 0.36
CA ALA A 65 -24.39 -5.28 0.49
C ALA A 65 -22.88 -5.00 0.41
N ALA A 66 -22.35 -4.12 1.29
CA ALA A 66 -21.01 -3.56 1.25
C ALA A 66 -19.93 -4.64 1.08
N LYS A 67 -19.98 -5.70 1.92
CA LYS A 67 -18.97 -6.77 1.83
C LYS A 67 -19.00 -7.48 0.48
N ALA A 68 -20.18 -7.85 -0.01
CA ALA A 68 -20.29 -8.54 -1.29
C ALA A 68 -19.81 -7.68 -2.47
N VAL A 69 -20.07 -6.36 -2.42
CA VAL A 69 -19.57 -5.41 -3.42
C VAL A 69 -18.05 -5.30 -3.38
N LEU A 70 -17.46 -5.17 -2.19
CA LEU A 70 -16.01 -5.11 -2.02
C LEU A 70 -15.34 -6.42 -2.47
N ASP A 71 -15.88 -7.59 -2.10
CA ASP A 71 -15.34 -8.89 -2.53
C ASP A 71 -15.34 -9.04 -4.05
N GLN A 72 -16.41 -8.58 -4.73
CA GLN A 72 -16.49 -8.60 -6.20
C GLN A 72 -15.45 -7.66 -6.83
N ILE A 73 -15.28 -6.46 -6.27
CA ILE A 73 -14.29 -5.49 -6.76
C ILE A 73 -12.88 -6.03 -6.59
N HIS A 74 -12.54 -6.60 -5.43
CA HIS A 74 -11.23 -7.19 -5.19
C HIS A 74 -10.93 -8.34 -6.17
N LYS A 75 -11.91 -9.22 -6.39
CA LYS A 75 -11.78 -10.31 -7.36
C LYS A 75 -11.52 -9.78 -8.77
N GLU A 76 -12.29 -8.80 -9.23
CA GLU A 76 -12.16 -8.23 -10.56
C GLU A 76 -10.87 -7.43 -10.72
N LEU A 77 -10.45 -6.70 -9.67
CA LEU A 77 -9.15 -6.04 -9.63
C LEU A 77 -8.01 -7.04 -9.83
N ASP A 78 -8.03 -8.15 -9.12
CA ASP A 78 -7.02 -9.20 -9.25
C ASP A 78 -7.02 -9.81 -10.66
N GLU A 79 -8.19 -10.06 -11.24
CA GLU A 79 -8.32 -10.52 -12.62
C GLU A 79 -7.68 -9.53 -13.62
N ILE A 80 -7.95 -8.23 -13.46
CA ILE A 80 -7.37 -7.19 -14.32
C ILE A 80 -5.86 -7.14 -14.17
N LEU A 81 -5.34 -7.09 -12.94
CA LEU A 81 -3.90 -7.01 -12.68
C LEU A 81 -3.15 -8.22 -13.23
N LEU A 82 -3.70 -9.43 -13.09
CA LEU A 82 -3.04 -10.65 -13.51
C LEU A 82 -3.16 -10.92 -15.02
N HIS A 83 -4.23 -10.46 -15.69
CA HIS A 83 -4.43 -10.69 -17.12
C HIS A 83 -3.94 -9.54 -17.99
N SER A 84 -4.26 -8.29 -17.62
CA SER A 84 -3.95 -7.11 -18.45
C SER A 84 -2.56 -6.50 -18.17
N GLY A 85 -1.89 -6.96 -17.12
CA GLY A 85 -0.59 -6.47 -16.66
C GLY A 85 -0.72 -5.54 -15.45
N VAL A 86 0.34 -5.52 -14.64
CA VAL A 86 0.41 -4.74 -13.41
C VAL A 86 0.91 -3.33 -13.72
N PRO A 87 0.11 -2.27 -13.50
CA PRO A 87 0.56 -0.90 -13.73
C PRO A 87 1.51 -0.48 -12.58
N LEU A 88 2.80 -0.49 -12.84
CA LEU A 88 3.79 -0.02 -11.88
C LEU A 88 3.74 1.50 -11.73
N LYS A 89 3.91 1.97 -10.49
CA LYS A 89 4.03 3.40 -10.20
C LYS A 89 5.34 3.94 -10.79
N GLU A 90 5.27 5.15 -11.32
CA GLU A 90 6.42 5.82 -11.92
C GLU A 90 7.56 5.96 -10.91
N GLY A 91 8.77 5.61 -11.31
CA GLY A 91 9.97 5.65 -10.48
C GLY A 91 10.24 4.36 -9.68
N LEU A 92 9.35 3.36 -9.67
CA LEU A 92 9.58 2.13 -8.92
C LEU A 92 10.82 1.38 -9.41
N LEU A 93 10.91 1.07 -10.69
CA LEU A 93 12.04 0.30 -11.24
C LEU A 93 13.38 1.02 -11.09
N PRO A 94 13.50 2.33 -11.38
CA PRO A 94 14.73 3.08 -11.09
C PRO A 94 15.12 3.04 -9.61
N LEU A 95 14.17 3.18 -8.70
CA LEU A 95 14.43 3.12 -7.25
C LEU A 95 14.94 1.74 -6.84
N LEU A 96 14.26 0.66 -7.24
CA LEU A 96 14.68 -0.72 -6.94
C LEU A 96 16.08 -1.01 -7.49
N ALA A 97 16.37 -0.59 -8.72
CA ALA A 97 17.70 -0.77 -9.32
C ALA A 97 18.79 0.00 -8.55
N GLN A 98 18.49 1.22 -8.08
CA GLN A 98 19.42 2.00 -7.25
C GLN A 98 19.69 1.32 -5.92
N LEU A 99 18.65 0.89 -5.18
CA LEU A 99 18.79 0.21 -3.90
C LEU A 99 19.61 -1.08 -4.04
N LYS A 100 19.33 -1.88 -5.07
CA LYS A 100 20.11 -3.10 -5.40
C LYS A 100 21.59 -2.77 -5.64
N LYS A 101 21.90 -1.70 -6.39
CA LYS A 101 23.27 -1.24 -6.65
C LYS A 101 23.98 -0.80 -5.36
N GLN A 102 23.26 -0.23 -4.41
CA GLN A 102 23.78 0.22 -3.12
C GLN A 102 23.88 -0.90 -2.08
N GLY A 103 23.43 -2.12 -2.40
CA GLY A 103 23.39 -3.24 -1.47
C GLY A 103 22.33 -3.10 -0.38
N ILE A 104 21.34 -2.21 -0.57
CA ILE A 104 20.22 -2.02 0.35
C ILE A 104 19.17 -3.08 0.07
N LEU A 105 18.76 -3.80 1.12
CA LEU A 105 17.78 -4.86 1.03
C LEU A 105 16.37 -4.29 0.87
N CYS A 106 15.53 -4.96 0.08
CA CYS A 106 14.13 -4.58 -0.11
C CYS A 106 13.21 -5.69 0.40
N VAL A 107 12.14 -5.31 1.09
CA VAL A 107 11.09 -6.20 1.57
C VAL A 107 9.72 -5.61 1.28
N VAL A 108 8.77 -6.43 0.84
CA VAL A 108 7.36 -6.02 0.70
C VAL A 108 6.62 -6.26 2.01
N ALA A 109 5.83 -5.29 2.47
CA ALA A 109 4.95 -5.39 3.64
C ALA A 109 3.54 -4.91 3.26
N SER A 110 2.71 -5.82 2.75
CA SER A 110 1.37 -5.52 2.22
C SER A 110 0.26 -6.11 3.10
N SER A 111 -0.84 -5.37 3.26
CA SER A 111 -2.06 -5.87 3.92
C SER A 111 -2.78 -6.96 3.12
N SER A 112 -2.42 -7.18 1.87
CA SER A 112 -2.95 -8.22 0.99
C SER A 112 -2.47 -9.62 1.41
N THR A 113 -3.16 -10.66 0.92
CA THR A 113 -2.75 -12.05 1.16
C THR A 113 -1.44 -12.39 0.43
N ARG A 114 -0.67 -13.31 0.99
CA ARG A 114 0.60 -13.77 0.41
C ARG A 114 0.44 -14.26 -1.03
N ARG A 115 -0.62 -15.01 -1.29
CA ARG A 115 -0.93 -15.52 -2.64
C ARG A 115 -1.05 -14.37 -3.66
N ARG A 116 -1.79 -13.30 -3.30
CA ARG A 116 -2.00 -12.13 -4.16
C ARG A 116 -0.70 -11.37 -4.39
N VAL A 117 0.05 -11.09 -3.32
CA VAL A 117 1.31 -10.35 -3.42
C VAL A 117 2.30 -11.06 -4.33
N LEU A 118 2.53 -12.37 -4.13
CA LEU A 118 3.47 -13.14 -4.95
C LEU A 118 3.07 -13.17 -6.43
N ALA A 119 1.77 -13.37 -6.72
CA ALA A 119 1.26 -13.37 -8.10
C ALA A 119 1.47 -12.01 -8.79
N ILE A 120 1.28 -10.90 -8.07
CA ILE A 120 1.51 -9.54 -8.59
C ILE A 120 3.00 -9.29 -8.84
N LEU A 121 3.88 -9.63 -7.89
CA LEU A 121 5.33 -9.45 -8.06
C LEU A 121 5.88 -10.25 -9.23
N GLU A 122 5.42 -11.50 -9.39
CA GLU A 122 5.78 -12.35 -10.53
C GLU A 122 5.29 -11.78 -11.86
N LYS A 123 4.00 -11.39 -11.92
CA LYS A 123 3.40 -10.79 -13.12
C LYS A 123 4.06 -9.48 -13.53
N ALA A 124 4.52 -8.71 -12.55
CA ALA A 124 5.24 -7.45 -12.75
C ALA A 124 6.74 -7.65 -13.10
N ASN A 125 7.26 -8.88 -13.00
CA ASN A 125 8.69 -9.21 -13.17
C ASN A 125 9.61 -8.42 -12.21
N ILE A 126 9.20 -8.25 -10.94
CA ILE A 126 9.97 -7.52 -9.93
C ILE A 126 10.32 -8.37 -8.71
N THR A 127 9.98 -9.64 -8.69
CA THR A 127 10.25 -10.55 -7.54
C THR A 127 11.72 -10.56 -7.14
N GLU A 128 12.64 -10.50 -8.09
CA GLU A 128 14.09 -10.57 -7.86
C GLU A 128 14.66 -9.40 -7.04
N TYR A 129 13.93 -8.29 -6.93
CA TYR A 129 14.36 -7.13 -6.14
C TYR A 129 14.09 -7.30 -4.65
N PHE A 130 13.21 -8.21 -4.26
CA PHE A 130 12.77 -8.34 -2.88
C PHE A 130 13.36 -9.57 -2.20
N THR A 131 14.05 -9.34 -1.09
CA THR A 131 14.65 -10.40 -0.27
C THR A 131 13.57 -11.17 0.51
N ALA A 132 12.51 -10.49 0.92
CA ALA A 132 11.41 -11.08 1.67
C ALA A 132 10.07 -10.41 1.33
N VAL A 133 8.99 -11.10 1.70
CA VAL A 133 7.61 -10.62 1.64
C VAL A 133 6.94 -10.91 2.97
N VAL A 134 6.19 -9.95 3.50
CA VAL A 134 5.32 -10.09 4.69
C VAL A 134 3.93 -9.61 4.30
N CYS A 135 2.92 -10.41 4.61
CA CYS A 135 1.56 -10.23 4.12
C CYS A 135 0.56 -10.16 5.27
N GLY A 136 -0.64 -9.62 4.99
CA GLY A 136 -1.69 -9.43 5.97
C GLY A 136 -2.16 -10.72 6.64
N ASP A 137 -2.16 -11.84 5.90
CA ASP A 137 -2.49 -13.17 6.42
C ASP A 137 -1.38 -13.81 7.27
N GLU A 138 -0.24 -13.15 7.44
CA GLU A 138 0.88 -13.62 8.27
C GLU A 138 0.97 -12.88 9.62
N VAL A 139 0.09 -11.91 9.90
CA VAL A 139 0.12 -11.08 11.12
C VAL A 139 -1.21 -11.11 11.85
N ALA A 140 -1.17 -10.91 13.16
CA ALA A 140 -2.38 -10.94 13.99
C ALA A 140 -3.24 -9.69 13.81
N ARG A 141 -2.61 -8.53 13.60
CA ARG A 141 -3.28 -7.24 13.46
C ARG A 141 -2.78 -6.53 12.21
N SER A 142 -3.71 -6.11 11.36
CA SER A 142 -3.42 -5.31 10.17
C SER A 142 -3.05 -3.86 10.53
N LYS A 143 -2.48 -3.12 9.56
CA LYS A 143 -2.30 -1.66 9.67
C LYS A 143 -3.64 -1.02 10.15
N PRO A 144 -3.62 -0.09 11.10
CA PRO A 144 -2.48 0.69 11.60
C PRO A 144 -1.66 0.05 12.74
N ALA A 145 -1.87 -1.24 13.10
CA ALA A 145 -0.98 -1.92 14.03
C ALA A 145 0.41 -2.14 13.39
N PRO A 146 1.49 -2.13 14.20
CA PRO A 146 2.86 -2.20 13.68
C PRO A 146 3.30 -3.60 13.25
N ASP A 147 2.49 -4.63 13.47
CA ASP A 147 2.83 -6.04 13.41
C ASP A 147 3.52 -6.43 12.09
N ILE A 148 3.01 -5.91 10.96
CA ILE A 148 3.55 -6.25 9.64
C ILE A 148 4.98 -5.70 9.43
N PHE A 149 5.23 -4.48 9.91
CA PHE A 149 6.55 -3.87 9.79
C PHE A 149 7.55 -4.46 10.77
N LEU A 150 7.13 -4.74 12.00
CA LEU A 150 7.98 -5.46 12.98
C LEU A 150 8.38 -6.84 12.45
N LYS A 151 7.44 -7.58 11.87
CA LYS A 151 7.73 -8.88 11.24
C LYS A 151 8.65 -8.75 10.02
N ALA A 152 8.53 -7.66 9.24
CA ALA A 152 9.43 -7.39 8.14
C ALA A 152 10.86 -7.18 8.64
N LEU A 153 11.06 -6.38 9.70
CA LEU A 153 12.37 -6.15 10.30
C LEU A 153 12.97 -7.43 10.89
N GLU A 154 12.14 -8.25 11.57
CA GLU A 154 12.58 -9.55 12.09
C GLU A 154 13.12 -10.44 10.96
N LYS A 155 12.38 -10.58 9.85
CA LYS A 155 12.82 -11.36 8.68
C LYS A 155 14.09 -10.82 8.03
N MET A 156 14.33 -9.52 8.12
CA MET A 156 15.48 -8.86 7.51
C MET A 156 16.67 -8.70 8.49
N GLU A 157 16.51 -9.15 9.74
CA GLU A 157 17.51 -8.97 10.82
C GLU A 157 18.02 -7.51 10.88
N THR A 158 17.07 -6.55 10.79
CA THR A 158 17.35 -5.11 10.68
C THR A 158 16.74 -4.37 11.86
N LEU A 159 17.46 -3.41 12.43
CA LEU A 159 16.94 -2.56 13.49
C LEU A 159 16.06 -1.43 12.91
N PRO A 160 15.07 -0.92 13.67
CA PRO A 160 14.16 0.13 13.19
C PRO A 160 14.90 1.36 12.62
N GLN A 161 15.99 1.79 13.26
CA GLN A 161 16.78 2.96 12.82
C GLN A 161 17.63 2.73 11.56
N GLU A 162 17.80 1.47 11.14
CA GLU A 162 18.51 1.06 9.93
C GLU A 162 17.55 0.79 8.75
N ALA A 163 16.24 0.98 8.98
CA ALA A 163 15.19 0.75 7.99
C ALA A 163 14.45 2.03 7.62
N LEU A 164 13.84 2.01 6.45
CA LEU A 164 12.96 3.04 5.95
C LEU A 164 11.69 2.39 5.39
N VAL A 165 10.53 2.83 5.82
CA VAL A 165 9.25 2.45 5.23
C VAL A 165 8.87 3.44 4.13
N LEU A 166 8.42 2.93 2.98
CA LEU A 166 7.74 3.70 1.94
C LEU A 166 6.26 3.31 1.96
N GLU A 167 5.39 4.29 2.03
CA GLU A 167 3.95 4.13 2.23
C GLU A 167 3.15 5.23 1.54
N ASP A 168 1.89 4.95 1.18
CA ASP A 168 0.97 5.92 0.60
C ASP A 168 -0.19 6.30 1.53
N SER A 169 -0.46 5.47 2.56
CA SER A 169 -1.65 5.53 3.40
C SER A 169 -1.41 6.03 4.83
N GLU A 170 -2.43 6.64 5.42
CA GLU A 170 -2.40 7.08 6.84
C GLU A 170 -2.27 5.89 7.81
N ALA A 171 -2.91 4.76 7.49
CA ALA A 171 -2.81 3.55 8.32
C ALA A 171 -1.39 2.97 8.32
N GLY A 172 -0.73 2.97 7.17
CA GLY A 172 0.65 2.50 7.08
C GLY A 172 1.65 3.48 7.71
N ILE A 173 1.46 4.80 7.55
CA ILE A 173 2.24 5.81 8.27
C ILE A 173 2.15 5.58 9.78
N GLN A 174 0.93 5.38 10.30
CA GLN A 174 0.71 5.13 11.73
C GLN A 174 1.38 3.83 12.18
N ALA A 175 1.29 2.76 11.38
CA ALA A 175 1.92 1.48 11.68
C ALA A 175 3.45 1.59 11.75
N ALA A 176 4.08 2.27 10.78
CA ALA A 176 5.52 2.50 10.76
C ALA A 176 5.98 3.37 11.93
N PHE A 177 5.27 4.46 12.22
CA PHE A 177 5.52 5.33 13.37
C PHE A 177 5.45 4.55 14.69
N THR A 178 4.42 3.71 14.86
CA THR A 178 4.25 2.87 16.07
C THR A 178 5.34 1.80 16.18
N ALA A 179 5.84 1.29 15.03
CA ALA A 179 6.97 0.37 15.00
C ALA A 179 8.33 1.05 15.29
N GLY A 180 8.37 2.40 15.39
CA GLY A 180 9.60 3.17 15.56
C GLY A 180 10.48 3.21 14.31
N ILE A 181 9.90 2.98 13.13
CA ILE A 181 10.62 2.95 11.85
C ILE A 181 10.39 4.28 11.13
N PRO A 182 11.48 4.96 10.67
CA PRO A 182 11.36 6.10 9.78
C PRO A 182 10.49 5.79 8.57
N VAL A 183 9.59 6.71 8.19
CA VAL A 183 8.68 6.53 7.05
C VAL A 183 8.70 7.74 6.12
N ILE A 184 8.70 7.50 4.82
CA ILE A 184 8.41 8.49 3.78
C ILE A 184 7.05 8.14 3.19
N CYS A 185 6.17 9.15 3.12
CA CYS A 185 4.89 9.01 2.43
C CYS A 185 5.02 9.43 0.97
N VAL A 186 4.50 8.59 0.07
CA VAL A 186 4.31 8.89 -1.36
C VAL A 186 2.82 8.75 -1.66
N PRO A 187 2.03 9.82 -1.48
CA PRO A 187 0.59 9.74 -1.61
C PRO A 187 0.14 9.27 -2.99
N ASP A 188 -0.88 8.42 -3.05
CA ASP A 188 -1.54 8.06 -4.30
C ASP A 188 -2.74 8.98 -4.57
N MET A 189 -3.95 8.58 -4.18
CA MET A 189 -5.19 9.34 -4.43
C MET A 189 -5.57 10.26 -3.26
N LYS A 190 -4.96 10.08 -2.09
CA LYS A 190 -5.24 10.85 -0.87
C LYS A 190 -3.95 11.38 -0.27
N VAL A 191 -3.86 12.69 -0.10
CA VAL A 191 -2.76 13.30 0.67
C VAL A 191 -3.04 13.05 2.16
N PRO A 192 -2.03 12.62 2.95
CA PRO A 192 -2.23 12.37 4.37
C PRO A 192 -2.60 13.66 5.12
N ALA A 193 -3.48 13.53 6.09
CA ALA A 193 -3.82 14.64 6.99
C ALA A 193 -2.59 15.12 7.78
N PRO A 194 -2.55 16.40 8.22
CA PRO A 194 -1.36 16.99 8.85
C PRO A 194 -0.82 16.20 10.04
N GLU A 195 -1.68 15.57 10.84
CA GLU A 195 -1.29 14.74 11.98
C GLU A 195 -0.55 13.44 11.58
N TYR A 196 -0.80 12.92 10.39
CA TYR A 196 -0.05 11.77 9.83
C TYR A 196 1.20 12.24 9.11
N ALA A 197 1.12 13.31 8.34
CA ALA A 197 2.27 13.91 7.69
C ALA A 197 3.38 14.27 8.69
N ALA A 198 3.02 14.76 9.88
CA ALA A 198 3.96 15.08 10.97
C ALA A 198 4.73 13.87 11.52
N LYS A 199 4.28 12.64 11.24
CA LYS A 199 4.94 11.38 11.64
C LYS A 199 5.94 10.87 10.60
N THR A 200 6.01 11.52 9.44
CA THR A 200 6.90 11.11 8.33
C THR A 200 8.18 11.93 8.30
N LEU A 201 9.24 11.36 7.73
CA LEU A 201 10.45 12.12 7.39
C LEU A 201 10.19 13.11 6.25
N ALA A 202 9.32 12.73 5.33
CA ALA A 202 8.90 13.55 4.19
C ALA A 202 7.60 13.01 3.59
N VAL A 203 6.84 13.91 2.97
CA VAL A 203 5.77 13.57 2.03
C VAL A 203 6.29 13.95 0.64
N LEU A 204 6.51 12.97 -0.22
CA LEU A 204 7.12 13.15 -1.54
C LEU A 204 6.12 12.82 -2.65
N PRO A 205 6.18 13.53 -3.79
CA PRO A 205 5.16 13.40 -4.83
C PRO A 205 5.26 12.11 -5.66
N SER A 206 6.38 11.39 -5.60
CA SER A 206 6.61 10.18 -6.41
C SER A 206 7.80 9.37 -5.91
N LEU A 207 7.95 8.13 -6.38
CA LEU A 207 9.12 7.30 -6.10
C LEU A 207 10.39 7.86 -6.78
N ASN A 208 10.28 8.63 -7.87
CA ASN A 208 11.41 9.39 -8.41
C ASN A 208 11.95 10.42 -7.39
N ALA A 209 11.05 11.08 -6.67
CA ALA A 209 11.45 12.02 -5.61
C ALA A 209 12.09 11.30 -4.41
N VAL A 210 11.66 10.06 -4.09
CA VAL A 210 12.34 9.21 -3.09
C VAL A 210 13.78 8.89 -3.54
N THR A 211 13.96 8.49 -4.80
CA THR A 211 15.27 8.25 -5.39
C THR A 211 16.22 9.44 -5.21
N ALA A 212 15.75 10.63 -5.51
CA ALA A 212 16.51 11.87 -5.33
C ALA A 212 16.76 12.23 -3.85
N TRP A 213 15.81 11.90 -2.97
CA TRP A 213 15.94 12.13 -1.53
C TRP A 213 17.01 11.25 -0.89
N LEU A 214 17.10 9.98 -1.32
CA LEU A 214 18.10 9.02 -0.82
C LEU A 214 19.54 9.29 -1.32
N GLN A 215 19.74 10.22 -2.24
CA GLN A 215 21.06 10.62 -2.76
C GLN A 215 21.66 11.81 -2.02
N LYS A 216 20.94 12.45 -1.10
CA LYS A 216 21.40 13.58 -0.29
C LYS A 216 22.14 13.14 0.95
#